data_5cb50488ef1565b3132e5a454daa6339
#
_entry.id   5cb50488ef1565b3132e5a454daa6339
#
_cell.length_a   1.000
_cell.length_b   1.000
_cell.length_c   1.000
_cell.angle_alpha   90.00
_cell.angle_beta   90.00
_cell.angle_gamma   90.00
#
_symmetry.space_group_name_H-M   'P 1'
#
loop_
_entity.id
_entity.type
_entity.pdbx_description
1 polymer ?
#
loop_
_entity_poly.entity_id
_entity_poly.type
_entity_poly.pdbx_seq_one_letter_code
_entity_poly.pdbx_strand_id
1 'polypeptide(L)'
;MVIVGPSGCAKSTTLRMLAGLETISGGEVRIGEKIVNNLAPKERGIAMVFQNYALYPHMTVRENLAFGLKLSKMPKDQIEAQVNEAAKILELDELLDRLPRQLSGGQAQRVAVGRAIVKKPDVFLFDEPLSNLDAKLRASMRIRISDLHKQLKKSGKPATTVYVTHDQTEAMTMGDRICVMKLGHIMQVDTPDNLYHKPKNMFVAGFIGAPEMNIRATKLVDQQGRLALSIGNETMPLSETLHDKVIGHQAQDTFYGIRPEFVSVSDEPFAEGSCSGELVRVENMGHEFFMYLKVSDYELTARIPSDEAKPMIDKGLHRKVYFKFDMNKCHIFDAKTELNISI
;
A
#
# COMPACT_ATOMS: atom_id res chain seq x y z
N MET A 1 9.84 1.84 -6.30
CA MET A 1 8.80 2.83 -5.95
C MET A 1 7.44 2.25 -6.25
N VAL A 2 6.53 2.23 -5.28
CA VAL A 2 5.12 1.88 -5.51
C VAL A 2 4.26 3.14 -5.43
N ILE A 3 3.31 3.30 -6.33
CA ILE A 3 2.33 4.40 -6.31
C ILE A 3 0.98 3.81 -5.91
N VAL A 4 0.39 4.31 -4.84
CA VAL A 4 -0.88 3.82 -4.28
C VAL A 4 -1.82 4.98 -3.98
N GLY A 5 -3.12 4.71 -3.99
CA GLY A 5 -4.16 5.69 -3.68
C GLY A 5 -5.53 5.23 -4.20
N PRO A 6 -6.62 5.92 -3.82
CA PRO A 6 -7.96 5.58 -4.25
C PRO A 6 -8.13 5.64 -5.76
N SER A 7 -9.22 5.06 -6.27
CA SER A 7 -9.57 5.14 -7.69
C SER A 7 -9.69 6.60 -8.14
N GLY A 8 -9.22 6.91 -9.35
CA GLY A 8 -9.28 8.26 -9.90
C GLY A 8 -8.21 9.25 -9.40
N CYS A 9 -7.26 8.85 -8.55
CA CYS A 9 -6.20 9.75 -8.06
C CYS A 9 -5.02 9.94 -9.04
N ALA A 10 -5.16 9.56 -10.31
CA ALA A 10 -4.20 9.74 -11.41
C ALA A 10 -2.94 8.84 -11.38
N LYS A 11 -2.95 7.69 -10.69
CA LYS A 11 -1.82 6.74 -10.65
C LYS A 11 -1.39 6.27 -12.06
N SER A 12 -2.33 5.67 -12.80
CA SER A 12 -2.08 5.17 -14.17
C SER A 12 -1.73 6.30 -15.14
N THR A 13 -2.32 7.49 -14.96
CA THR A 13 -1.95 8.67 -15.76
C THR A 13 -0.51 9.06 -15.51
N THR A 14 -0.07 9.10 -14.25
CA THR A 14 1.33 9.36 -13.89
C THR A 14 2.26 8.34 -14.54
N LEU A 15 1.90 7.04 -14.46
CA LEU A 15 2.68 5.98 -15.08
C LEU A 15 2.76 6.13 -16.60
N ARG A 16 1.65 6.50 -17.27
CA ARG A 16 1.59 6.76 -18.72
C ARG A 16 2.42 7.96 -19.12
N MET A 17 2.46 9.02 -18.32
CA MET A 17 3.35 10.18 -18.54
C MET A 17 4.83 9.76 -18.45
N LEU A 18 5.22 8.92 -17.48
CA LEU A 18 6.57 8.35 -17.41
C LEU A 18 6.89 7.49 -18.64
N ALA A 19 5.91 6.74 -19.13
CA ALA A 19 6.04 5.91 -20.33
C ALA A 19 6.11 6.74 -21.65
N GLY A 20 5.68 8.00 -21.63
CA GLY A 20 5.54 8.81 -22.86
C GLY A 20 4.29 8.50 -23.68
N LEU A 21 3.30 7.86 -23.06
CA LEU A 21 1.98 7.57 -23.64
C LEU A 21 1.01 8.74 -23.43
N GLU A 22 1.32 9.62 -22.50
CA GLU A 22 0.60 10.86 -22.21
C GLU A 22 1.61 12.01 -22.11
N THR A 23 1.18 13.20 -22.52
CA THR A 23 1.99 14.41 -22.43
C THR A 23 1.91 15.03 -21.04
N ILE A 24 3.02 15.58 -20.56
CA ILE A 24 3.02 16.39 -19.34
C ILE A 24 2.70 17.85 -19.64
N SER A 25 1.96 18.52 -18.78
CA SER A 25 1.63 19.94 -18.90
C SER A 25 2.78 20.87 -18.46
N GLY A 26 3.70 20.35 -17.66
CA GLY A 26 4.84 21.10 -17.13
C GLY A 26 5.80 20.22 -16.34
N GLY A 27 6.97 20.77 -15.99
CA GLY A 27 8.00 20.04 -15.30
C GLY A 27 8.87 19.16 -16.21
N GLU A 28 9.64 18.27 -15.61
CA GLU A 28 10.60 17.41 -16.32
C GLU A 28 10.45 15.94 -15.87
N VAL A 29 10.51 15.04 -16.84
CA VAL A 29 10.69 13.61 -16.61
C VAL A 29 12.13 13.24 -16.96
N ARG A 30 12.84 12.65 -15.98
CA ARG A 30 14.21 12.20 -16.17
C ARG A 30 14.33 10.69 -15.99
N ILE A 31 15.08 10.04 -16.85
CA ILE A 31 15.50 8.64 -16.72
C ILE A 31 17.02 8.65 -16.73
N GLY A 32 17.64 8.29 -15.60
CA GLY A 32 19.04 8.62 -15.36
C GLY A 32 19.27 10.14 -15.47
N GLU A 33 20.29 10.55 -16.20
CA GLU A 33 20.62 11.97 -16.43
C GLU A 33 19.83 12.58 -17.61
N LYS A 34 19.07 11.79 -18.35
CA LYS A 34 18.43 12.23 -19.60
C LYS A 34 17.00 12.74 -19.35
N ILE A 35 16.71 13.95 -19.83
CA ILE A 35 15.32 14.47 -19.93
C ILE A 35 14.64 13.76 -21.08
N VAL A 36 13.46 13.16 -20.80
CA VAL A 36 12.73 12.31 -21.76
C VAL A 36 11.37 12.88 -22.19
N ASN A 37 11.05 14.13 -21.83
CA ASN A 37 9.74 14.74 -22.11
C ASN A 37 9.27 14.54 -23.56
N ASN A 38 10.16 14.82 -24.50
CA ASN A 38 9.86 14.81 -25.95
C ASN A 38 10.26 13.51 -26.65
N LEU A 39 10.70 12.49 -25.90
CA LEU A 39 11.06 11.19 -26.46
C LEU A 39 9.85 10.29 -26.59
N ALA A 40 9.74 9.60 -27.72
CA ALA A 40 8.75 8.56 -27.92
C ALA A 40 8.97 7.40 -26.92
N PRO A 41 7.94 6.62 -26.55
CA PRO A 41 8.04 5.51 -25.58
C PRO A 41 9.17 4.53 -25.89
N LYS A 42 9.40 4.21 -27.17
CA LYS A 42 10.46 3.30 -27.63
C LYS A 42 11.89 3.79 -27.35
N GLU A 43 12.06 5.11 -27.16
CA GLU A 43 13.35 5.79 -26.99
C GLU A 43 13.69 6.06 -25.52
N ARG A 44 12.75 5.76 -24.61
CA ARG A 44 12.89 6.03 -23.14
C ARG A 44 13.60 4.91 -22.38
N GLY A 45 13.96 3.79 -23.01
CA GLY A 45 14.61 2.67 -22.33
C GLY A 45 13.70 1.94 -21.32
N ILE A 46 12.38 1.99 -21.52
CA ILE A 46 11.39 1.46 -20.58
C ILE A 46 10.74 0.16 -21.10
N ALA A 47 10.20 -0.63 -20.16
CA ALA A 47 9.24 -1.68 -20.45
C ALA A 47 8.00 -1.51 -19.56
N MET A 48 6.80 -1.67 -20.15
CA MET A 48 5.53 -1.50 -19.43
C MET A 48 4.72 -2.79 -19.47
N VAL A 49 4.17 -3.17 -18.32
CA VAL A 49 3.21 -4.25 -18.14
C VAL A 49 1.86 -3.61 -17.84
N PHE A 50 0.88 -3.87 -18.69
CA PHE A 50 -0.46 -3.32 -18.59
C PHE A 50 -1.38 -4.23 -17.75
N GLN A 51 -2.42 -3.66 -17.18
CA GLN A 51 -3.44 -4.34 -16.39
C GLN A 51 -4.12 -5.51 -17.14
N ASN A 52 -4.34 -5.37 -18.44
CA ASN A 52 -4.94 -6.39 -19.32
C ASN A 52 -3.91 -7.28 -20.02
N TYR A 53 -2.65 -7.28 -19.53
CA TYR A 53 -1.51 -8.03 -20.07
C TYR A 53 -1.08 -7.63 -21.49
N ALA A 54 -1.98 -7.16 -22.34
CA ALA A 54 -1.78 -6.71 -23.71
C ALA A 54 -0.96 -7.71 -24.57
N LEU A 55 -1.23 -9.00 -24.43
CA LEU A 55 -0.60 -10.05 -25.24
C LEU A 55 -1.12 -9.98 -26.68
N TYR A 56 -0.24 -10.30 -27.63
CA TYR A 56 -0.63 -10.45 -29.04
C TYR A 56 -1.36 -11.79 -29.22
N PRO A 57 -2.70 -11.78 -29.49
CA PRO A 57 -3.52 -12.98 -29.39
C PRO A 57 -3.23 -14.03 -30.46
N HIS A 58 -2.65 -13.63 -31.58
CA HIS A 58 -2.30 -14.46 -32.72
C HIS A 58 -0.85 -15.00 -32.68
N MET A 59 -0.08 -14.60 -31.66
CA MET A 59 1.30 -15.04 -31.45
C MET A 59 1.38 -16.04 -30.31
N THR A 60 2.24 -17.03 -30.43
CA THR A 60 2.57 -17.95 -29.35
C THR A 60 3.26 -17.22 -28.18
N VAL A 61 3.43 -17.88 -27.03
CA VAL A 61 4.19 -17.33 -25.89
C VAL A 61 5.61 -16.99 -26.33
N ARG A 62 6.30 -17.87 -27.03
CA ARG A 62 7.64 -17.66 -27.60
C ARG A 62 7.69 -16.41 -28.48
N GLU A 63 6.71 -16.25 -29.35
CA GLU A 63 6.64 -15.10 -30.25
C GLU A 63 6.32 -13.80 -29.52
N ASN A 64 5.43 -13.84 -28.51
CA ASN A 64 5.16 -12.72 -27.64
C ASN A 64 6.43 -12.25 -26.91
N LEU A 65 7.21 -13.16 -26.34
CA LEU A 65 8.48 -12.85 -25.67
C LEU A 65 9.50 -12.26 -26.67
N ALA A 66 9.63 -12.86 -27.87
CA ALA A 66 10.59 -12.45 -28.87
C ALA A 66 10.26 -11.15 -29.60
N PHE A 67 8.99 -10.68 -29.56
CA PHE A 67 8.50 -9.59 -30.40
C PHE A 67 9.34 -8.29 -30.30
N GLY A 68 9.58 -7.82 -29.07
CA GLY A 68 10.37 -6.61 -28.85
C GLY A 68 11.82 -6.73 -29.30
N LEU A 69 12.42 -7.91 -29.17
CA LEU A 69 13.79 -8.19 -29.60
C LEU A 69 13.91 -8.25 -31.11
N LYS A 70 12.90 -8.80 -31.81
CA LYS A 70 12.83 -8.79 -33.29
C LYS A 70 12.77 -7.37 -33.83
N LEU A 71 11.98 -6.49 -33.19
CA LEU A 71 11.89 -5.07 -33.59
C LEU A 71 13.21 -4.31 -33.44
N SER A 72 14.04 -4.68 -32.46
CA SER A 72 15.39 -4.11 -32.28
C SER A 72 16.44 -4.75 -33.20
N LYS A 73 16.04 -5.59 -34.16
CA LYS A 73 16.90 -6.29 -35.14
C LYS A 73 18.01 -7.11 -34.47
N MET A 74 17.74 -7.67 -33.31
CA MET A 74 18.68 -8.56 -32.60
C MET A 74 18.90 -9.86 -33.39
N PRO A 75 20.11 -10.46 -33.40
CA PRO A 75 20.38 -11.78 -34.03
C PRO A 75 19.49 -12.88 -33.45
N LYS A 76 19.08 -13.85 -34.30
CA LYS A 76 18.13 -14.91 -33.94
C LYS A 76 18.60 -15.76 -32.74
N ASP A 77 19.87 -16.12 -32.74
CA ASP A 77 20.52 -16.88 -31.66
C ASP A 77 20.45 -16.17 -30.32
N GLN A 78 20.67 -14.86 -30.31
CA GLN A 78 20.55 -14.05 -29.09
C GLN A 78 19.10 -13.92 -28.65
N ILE A 79 18.15 -13.76 -29.58
CA ILE A 79 16.71 -13.73 -29.26
C ILE A 79 16.32 -15.04 -28.58
N GLU A 80 16.72 -16.19 -29.15
CA GLU A 80 16.37 -17.50 -28.61
C GLU A 80 16.98 -17.73 -27.23
N ALA A 81 18.23 -17.34 -27.01
CA ALA A 81 18.87 -17.39 -25.70
C ALA A 81 18.12 -16.54 -24.64
N GLN A 82 17.74 -15.29 -24.96
CA GLN A 82 17.03 -14.42 -24.03
C GLN A 82 15.59 -14.88 -23.76
N VAL A 83 14.90 -15.41 -24.77
CA VAL A 83 13.55 -15.98 -24.61
C VAL A 83 13.59 -17.20 -23.70
N ASN A 84 14.54 -18.10 -23.89
CA ASN A 84 14.69 -19.30 -23.06
C ASN A 84 15.12 -18.94 -21.62
N GLU A 85 16.01 -17.96 -21.43
CA GLU A 85 16.37 -17.43 -20.11
C GLU A 85 15.14 -16.89 -19.37
N ALA A 86 14.34 -16.05 -20.02
CA ALA A 86 13.12 -15.48 -19.44
C ALA A 86 12.05 -16.56 -19.18
N ALA A 87 11.90 -17.52 -20.08
CA ALA A 87 10.96 -18.63 -19.92
C ALA A 87 11.31 -19.45 -18.68
N LYS A 88 12.58 -19.76 -18.48
CA LYS A 88 13.07 -20.50 -17.30
C LYS A 88 12.83 -19.75 -15.99
N ILE A 89 13.13 -18.42 -15.95
CA ILE A 89 12.91 -17.58 -14.77
C ILE A 89 11.42 -17.55 -14.37
N LEU A 90 10.52 -17.57 -15.38
CA LEU A 90 9.09 -17.42 -15.19
C LEU A 90 8.32 -18.75 -15.26
N GLU A 91 9.01 -19.89 -15.34
CA GLU A 91 8.41 -21.22 -15.47
C GLU A 91 7.40 -21.28 -16.64
N LEU A 92 7.83 -20.87 -17.82
CA LEU A 92 7.04 -20.83 -19.05
C LEU A 92 7.49 -21.86 -20.08
N ASP A 93 8.50 -22.69 -19.77
CA ASP A 93 9.14 -23.60 -20.72
C ASP A 93 8.13 -24.49 -21.46
N GLU A 94 7.19 -25.10 -20.73
CA GLU A 94 6.16 -25.99 -21.29
C GLU A 94 5.02 -25.22 -22.00
N LEU A 95 5.01 -23.89 -21.92
CA LEU A 95 3.96 -23.05 -22.46
C LEU A 95 4.38 -22.27 -23.71
N LEU A 96 5.64 -22.38 -24.13
CA LEU A 96 6.24 -21.54 -25.17
C LEU A 96 5.49 -21.60 -26.52
N ASP A 97 4.90 -22.74 -26.86
CA ASP A 97 4.20 -22.96 -28.13
C ASP A 97 2.67 -22.72 -28.02
N ARG A 98 2.16 -22.35 -26.84
CA ARG A 98 0.74 -22.04 -26.63
C ARG A 98 0.40 -20.63 -27.09
N LEU A 99 -0.87 -20.47 -27.52
CA LEU A 99 -1.47 -19.14 -27.77
C LEU A 99 -2.04 -18.56 -26.48
N PRO A 100 -2.17 -17.22 -26.35
CA PRO A 100 -2.71 -16.55 -25.18
C PRO A 100 -4.07 -17.10 -24.69
N ARG A 101 -4.96 -17.47 -25.60
CA ARG A 101 -6.29 -18.06 -25.27
C ARG A 101 -6.23 -19.44 -24.56
N GLN A 102 -5.06 -20.07 -24.55
CA GLN A 102 -4.82 -21.38 -23.92
C GLN A 102 -4.15 -21.23 -22.55
N LEU A 103 -3.97 -20.00 -22.08
CA LEU A 103 -3.29 -19.69 -20.82
C LEU A 103 -4.30 -19.33 -19.74
N SER A 104 -3.99 -19.71 -18.49
CA SER A 104 -4.67 -19.13 -17.33
C SER A 104 -4.26 -17.66 -17.15
N GLY A 105 -5.04 -16.87 -16.40
CA GLY A 105 -4.71 -15.47 -16.12
C GLY A 105 -3.30 -15.27 -15.58
N GLY A 106 -2.87 -16.10 -14.63
CA GLY A 106 -1.51 -16.05 -14.09
C GLY A 106 -0.42 -16.45 -15.07
N GLN A 107 -0.71 -17.40 -16.00
CA GLN A 107 0.21 -17.74 -17.08
C GLN A 107 0.35 -16.58 -18.06
N ALA A 108 -0.77 -15.97 -18.48
CA ALA A 108 -0.79 -14.79 -19.35
C ALA A 108 -0.01 -13.62 -18.74
N GLN A 109 -0.19 -13.38 -17.44
CA GLN A 109 0.57 -12.37 -16.72
C GLN A 109 2.07 -12.65 -16.72
N ARG A 110 2.50 -13.91 -16.44
CA ARG A 110 3.92 -14.27 -16.51
C ARG A 110 4.50 -14.00 -17.88
N VAL A 111 3.75 -14.25 -18.95
CA VAL A 111 4.16 -13.91 -20.31
C VAL A 111 4.31 -12.40 -20.50
N ALA A 112 3.38 -11.59 -19.98
CA ALA A 112 3.46 -10.13 -20.05
C ALA A 112 4.67 -9.56 -19.30
N VAL A 113 4.97 -10.11 -18.11
CA VAL A 113 6.18 -9.79 -17.34
C VAL A 113 7.43 -10.23 -18.11
N GLY A 114 7.41 -11.42 -18.72
CA GLY A 114 8.51 -11.93 -19.55
C GLY A 114 8.84 -11.03 -20.73
N ARG A 115 7.84 -10.50 -21.41
CA ARG A 115 8.03 -9.50 -22.50
C ARG A 115 8.75 -8.25 -22.02
N ALA A 116 8.53 -7.84 -20.75
CA ALA A 116 9.24 -6.71 -20.18
C ALA A 116 10.69 -7.09 -19.84
N ILE A 117 10.92 -8.26 -19.26
CA ILE A 117 12.24 -8.72 -18.82
C ILE A 117 13.22 -8.90 -19.98
N VAL A 118 12.80 -9.55 -21.07
CA VAL A 118 13.67 -9.81 -22.24
C VAL A 118 14.24 -8.53 -22.83
N LYS A 119 13.58 -7.40 -22.67
CA LYS A 119 14.05 -6.09 -23.13
C LYS A 119 15.24 -5.55 -22.33
N LYS A 120 15.47 -6.07 -21.12
CA LYS A 120 16.49 -5.54 -20.17
C LYS A 120 16.44 -4.01 -20.06
N PRO A 121 15.27 -3.41 -19.71
CA PRO A 121 15.07 -1.96 -19.70
C PRO A 121 15.76 -1.31 -18.50
N ASP A 122 15.95 0.02 -18.58
CA ASP A 122 16.41 0.83 -17.45
C ASP A 122 15.29 1.03 -16.40
N VAL A 123 14.02 1.06 -16.86
CA VAL A 123 12.86 1.24 -15.98
C VAL A 123 11.73 0.27 -16.34
N PHE A 124 11.26 -0.46 -15.33
CA PHE A 124 10.01 -1.25 -15.39
C PHE A 124 8.84 -0.43 -14.90
N LEU A 125 7.76 -0.42 -15.67
CA LEU A 125 6.50 0.23 -15.33
C LEU A 125 5.39 -0.84 -15.25
N PHE A 126 4.76 -0.97 -14.08
CA PHE A 126 3.67 -1.92 -13.85
C PHE A 126 2.38 -1.17 -13.55
N ASP A 127 1.35 -1.32 -14.39
CA ASP A 127 0.03 -0.71 -14.23
C ASP A 127 -0.96 -1.76 -13.72
N GLU A 128 -1.15 -1.83 -12.41
CA GLU A 128 -2.04 -2.78 -11.70
C GLU A 128 -1.92 -4.24 -12.20
N PRO A 129 -0.71 -4.81 -12.27
CA PRO A 129 -0.50 -6.07 -12.99
C PRO A 129 -1.15 -7.28 -12.31
N LEU A 130 -1.52 -7.19 -11.02
CA LEU A 130 -2.08 -8.31 -10.25
C LEU A 130 -3.61 -8.20 -10.02
N SER A 131 -4.25 -7.12 -10.46
CA SER A 131 -5.66 -6.82 -10.17
C SER A 131 -6.64 -7.89 -10.67
N ASN A 132 -6.33 -8.57 -11.78
CA ASN A 132 -7.19 -9.55 -12.42
C ASN A 132 -6.94 -11.01 -11.95
N LEU A 133 -6.17 -11.20 -10.86
CA LEU A 133 -5.84 -12.51 -10.34
C LEU A 133 -6.62 -12.82 -9.06
N ASP A 134 -6.90 -14.12 -8.83
CA ASP A 134 -7.39 -14.60 -7.55
C ASP A 134 -6.38 -14.38 -6.41
N ALA A 135 -6.82 -14.41 -5.16
CA ALA A 135 -6.02 -14.06 -4.00
C ALA A 135 -4.77 -14.94 -3.83
N LYS A 136 -4.88 -16.26 -4.08
CA LYS A 136 -3.76 -17.21 -3.95
C LYS A 136 -2.69 -16.96 -5.01
N LEU A 137 -3.12 -16.77 -6.25
CA LEU A 137 -2.24 -16.51 -7.37
C LEU A 137 -1.58 -15.13 -7.23
N ARG A 138 -2.34 -14.11 -6.78
CA ARG A 138 -1.82 -12.76 -6.49
C ARG A 138 -0.68 -12.82 -5.45
N ALA A 139 -0.88 -13.55 -4.35
CA ALA A 139 0.15 -13.72 -3.32
C ALA A 139 1.43 -14.37 -3.89
N SER A 140 1.30 -15.43 -4.69
CA SER A 140 2.43 -16.09 -5.34
C SER A 140 3.15 -15.15 -6.32
N MET A 141 2.41 -14.40 -7.13
CA MET A 141 2.99 -13.49 -8.12
C MET A 141 3.70 -12.28 -7.49
N ARG A 142 3.21 -11.78 -6.36
CA ARG A 142 3.94 -10.73 -5.58
C ARG A 142 5.35 -11.19 -5.22
N ILE A 143 5.48 -12.40 -4.68
CA ILE A 143 6.78 -12.97 -4.30
C ILE A 143 7.68 -13.07 -5.54
N ARG A 144 7.17 -13.62 -6.65
CA ARG A 144 7.94 -13.79 -7.90
C ARG A 144 8.44 -12.47 -8.48
N ILE A 145 7.58 -11.42 -8.52
CA ILE A 145 7.98 -10.09 -9.02
C ILE A 145 9.04 -9.47 -8.09
N SER A 146 8.88 -9.61 -6.76
CA SER A 146 9.87 -9.14 -5.79
C SER A 146 11.21 -9.84 -5.95
N ASP A 147 11.20 -11.17 -6.11
CA ASP A 147 12.43 -11.96 -6.29
C ASP A 147 13.12 -11.65 -7.63
N LEU A 148 12.34 -11.46 -8.68
CA LEU A 148 12.86 -11.00 -9.96
C LEU A 148 13.59 -9.66 -9.84
N HIS A 149 12.99 -8.69 -9.15
CA HIS A 149 13.64 -7.39 -8.91
C HIS A 149 14.96 -7.54 -8.16
N LYS A 150 15.00 -8.41 -7.13
CA LYS A 150 16.23 -8.73 -6.39
C LYS A 150 17.29 -9.40 -7.27
N GLN A 151 16.88 -10.33 -8.15
CA GLN A 151 17.79 -11.01 -9.08
C GLN A 151 18.41 -10.04 -10.10
N LEU A 152 17.58 -9.15 -10.69
CA LEU A 152 18.06 -8.11 -11.61
C LEU A 152 19.06 -7.16 -10.93
N LYS A 153 18.82 -6.79 -9.69
CA LYS A 153 19.76 -5.98 -8.89
C LYS A 153 21.11 -6.71 -8.68
N LYS A 154 21.08 -8.02 -8.40
CA LYS A 154 22.29 -8.84 -8.21
C LYS A 154 23.09 -9.05 -9.50
N SER A 155 22.43 -9.08 -10.65
CA SER A 155 23.10 -9.28 -11.95
C SER A 155 23.88 -8.08 -12.48
N GLY A 156 24.03 -7.02 -11.66
CA GLY A 156 24.82 -5.82 -12.01
C GLY A 156 24.11 -4.87 -13.00
N LYS A 157 22.82 -5.08 -13.27
CA LYS A 157 21.96 -4.18 -14.07
C LYS A 157 20.73 -3.80 -13.27
N PRO A 158 20.87 -2.95 -12.23
CA PRO A 158 19.73 -2.52 -11.44
C PRO A 158 18.77 -1.71 -12.33
N ALA A 159 17.57 -2.22 -12.52
CA ALA A 159 16.50 -1.46 -13.17
C ALA A 159 15.61 -0.82 -12.11
N THR A 160 15.22 0.42 -12.33
CA THR A 160 14.22 1.08 -11.48
C THR A 160 12.84 0.49 -11.77
N THR A 161 12.09 0.16 -10.72
CA THR A 161 10.70 -0.29 -10.87
C THR A 161 9.74 0.76 -10.34
N VAL A 162 8.76 1.14 -11.16
CA VAL A 162 7.58 1.92 -10.76
C VAL A 162 6.36 1.01 -10.89
N TYR A 163 5.66 0.80 -9.79
CA TYR A 163 4.55 -0.13 -9.66
C TYR A 163 3.30 0.62 -9.19
N VAL A 164 2.22 0.55 -9.94
CA VAL A 164 0.92 1.13 -9.58
C VAL A 164 0.02 0.03 -9.05
N THR A 165 -0.62 0.27 -7.92
CA THR A 165 -1.63 -0.62 -7.36
C THR A 165 -2.66 0.17 -6.55
N HIS A 166 -3.84 -0.44 -6.32
CA HIS A 166 -4.80 -0.01 -5.32
C HIS A 166 -4.76 -0.92 -4.07
N ASP A 167 -3.98 -1.99 -4.10
CA ASP A 167 -3.82 -2.95 -2.98
C ASP A 167 -2.70 -2.48 -2.04
N GLN A 168 -3.09 -2.15 -0.80
CA GLN A 168 -2.13 -1.70 0.22
C GLN A 168 -1.13 -2.80 0.60
N THR A 169 -1.56 -4.08 0.58
CA THR A 169 -0.67 -5.19 0.91
C THR A 169 0.44 -5.33 -0.13
N GLU A 170 0.11 -5.12 -1.42
CA GLU A 170 1.13 -5.06 -2.48
C GLU A 170 2.10 -3.92 -2.23
N ALA A 171 1.58 -2.72 -1.94
CA ALA A 171 2.42 -1.55 -1.70
C ALA A 171 3.36 -1.74 -0.51
N MET A 172 2.84 -2.22 0.62
CA MET A 172 3.60 -2.41 1.86
C MET A 172 4.65 -3.53 1.76
N THR A 173 4.39 -4.57 0.95
CA THR A 173 5.29 -5.75 0.86
C THR A 173 6.32 -5.67 -0.26
N MET A 174 6.06 -4.89 -1.31
CA MET A 174 6.92 -4.84 -2.49
C MET A 174 7.71 -3.53 -2.62
N GLY A 175 7.26 -2.45 -1.96
CA GLY A 175 7.84 -1.13 -2.12
C GLY A 175 9.04 -0.87 -1.23
N ASP A 176 10.21 -0.52 -1.79
CA ASP A 176 11.28 0.14 -1.00
C ASP A 176 10.80 1.53 -0.52
N ARG A 177 10.04 2.21 -1.37
CA ARG A 177 9.35 3.48 -1.08
C ARG A 177 7.96 3.44 -1.70
N ILE A 178 7.00 4.06 -1.03
CA ILE A 178 5.61 4.18 -1.47
C ILE A 178 5.26 5.66 -1.64
N CYS A 179 4.63 5.99 -2.76
CA CYS A 179 4.03 7.29 -3.02
C CYS A 179 2.51 7.18 -2.85
N VAL A 180 1.97 7.78 -1.80
CA VAL A 180 0.53 7.85 -1.55
C VAL A 180 -0.04 9.06 -2.28
N MET A 181 -1.05 8.84 -3.15
CA MET A 181 -1.69 9.89 -3.95
C MET A 181 -3.17 10.07 -3.60
N LYS A 182 -3.64 11.32 -3.65
CA LYS A 182 -5.07 11.70 -3.52
C LYS A 182 -5.37 12.82 -4.51
N LEU A 183 -6.37 12.65 -5.39
CA LEU A 183 -6.84 13.67 -6.32
C LEU A 183 -5.72 14.38 -7.12
N GLY A 184 -4.77 13.62 -7.62
CA GLY A 184 -3.63 14.14 -8.38
C GLY A 184 -2.46 14.68 -7.54
N HIS A 185 -2.62 14.78 -6.22
CA HIS A 185 -1.60 15.28 -5.31
C HIS A 185 -0.84 14.16 -4.61
N ILE A 186 0.45 14.38 -4.39
CA ILE A 186 1.27 13.50 -3.56
C ILE A 186 1.06 13.88 -2.09
N MET A 187 0.51 12.94 -1.31
CA MET A 187 0.23 13.15 0.11
C MET A 187 1.46 12.83 0.98
N GLN A 188 2.18 11.75 0.66
CA GLN A 188 3.44 11.38 1.31
C GLN A 188 4.21 10.41 0.41
N VAL A 189 5.55 10.53 0.44
CA VAL A 189 6.46 9.55 -0.18
C VAL A 189 7.46 9.10 0.87
N ASP A 190 7.39 7.84 1.28
CA ASP A 190 8.24 7.32 2.36
C ASP A 190 8.43 5.80 2.25
N THR A 191 9.15 5.22 3.21
CA THR A 191 9.22 3.77 3.41
C THR A 191 7.87 3.25 3.92
N PRO A 192 7.55 1.95 3.71
CA PRO A 192 6.35 1.34 4.29
C PRO A 192 6.20 1.58 5.79
N ASP A 193 7.28 1.40 6.55
CA ASP A 193 7.31 1.59 7.99
C ASP A 193 6.94 3.03 8.41
N ASN A 194 7.53 4.03 7.77
CA ASN A 194 7.23 5.42 8.07
C ASN A 194 5.79 5.80 7.69
N LEU A 195 5.24 5.30 6.58
CA LEU A 195 3.85 5.55 6.20
C LEU A 195 2.87 4.99 7.24
N TYR A 196 3.22 3.84 7.83
CA TYR A 196 2.40 3.20 8.85
C TYR A 196 2.52 3.87 10.22
N HIS A 197 3.74 4.14 10.68
CA HIS A 197 4.02 4.63 12.03
C HIS A 197 4.15 6.15 12.14
N LYS A 198 4.38 6.86 11.02
CA LYS A 198 4.58 8.32 10.97
C LYS A 198 3.81 8.94 9.80
N PRO A 199 2.47 8.75 9.72
CA PRO A 199 1.68 9.36 8.66
C PRO A 199 1.71 10.88 8.80
N LYS A 200 1.97 11.59 7.68
CA LYS A 200 2.07 13.07 7.67
C LYS A 200 0.74 13.77 7.88
N ASN A 201 -0.37 13.13 7.53
CA ASN A 201 -1.70 13.73 7.59
C ASN A 201 -2.78 12.66 7.82
N MET A 202 -4.00 13.11 8.13
CA MET A 202 -5.16 12.26 8.39
C MET A 202 -5.47 11.31 7.21
N PHE A 203 -5.32 11.80 5.98
CA PHE A 203 -5.58 10.97 4.81
C PHE A 203 -4.65 9.75 4.74
N VAL A 204 -3.34 9.96 4.89
CA VAL A 204 -2.37 8.84 4.88
C VAL A 204 -2.62 7.89 6.05
N ALA A 205 -2.92 8.43 7.23
CA ALA A 205 -3.22 7.67 8.43
C ALA A 205 -4.42 6.73 8.26
N GLY A 206 -5.52 7.23 7.70
CA GLY A 206 -6.72 6.44 7.42
C GLY A 206 -6.58 5.52 6.21
N PHE A 207 -5.84 5.97 5.17
CA PHE A 207 -5.67 5.17 3.95
C PHE A 207 -4.73 3.98 4.14
N ILE A 208 -3.69 4.07 4.98
CA ILE A 208 -2.71 2.99 5.20
C ILE A 208 -3.07 2.19 6.44
N GLY A 209 -3.36 0.90 6.24
CA GLY A 209 -3.72 -0.07 7.28
C GLY A 209 -5.12 -0.64 7.08
N ALA A 210 -5.30 -1.91 7.48
CA ALA A 210 -6.57 -2.62 7.49
C ALA A 210 -6.72 -3.39 8.82
N PRO A 211 -7.72 -3.06 9.66
CA PRO A 211 -8.69 -1.97 9.49
C PRO A 211 -8.05 -0.57 9.50
N GLU A 212 -8.83 0.42 9.04
CA GLU A 212 -8.39 1.83 9.04
C GLU A 212 -8.11 2.33 10.46
N MET A 213 -7.24 3.35 10.58
CA MET A 213 -6.99 4.05 11.84
C MET A 213 -8.28 4.69 12.36
N ASN A 214 -8.57 4.52 13.64
CA ASN A 214 -9.63 5.29 14.31
C ASN A 214 -9.20 6.75 14.38
N ILE A 215 -9.84 7.62 13.62
CA ILE A 215 -9.59 9.07 13.63
C ILE A 215 -10.86 9.77 14.09
N ARG A 216 -10.81 10.51 15.21
CA ARG A 216 -11.98 11.17 15.80
C ARG A 216 -11.61 12.54 16.35
N ALA A 217 -12.57 13.47 16.25
CA ALA A 217 -12.43 14.78 16.83
C ALA A 217 -12.23 14.69 18.36
N THR A 218 -11.33 15.50 18.89
CA THR A 218 -11.01 15.54 20.30
C THR A 218 -10.58 16.95 20.71
N LYS A 219 -10.55 17.20 22.00
CA LYS A 219 -9.92 18.37 22.60
C LYS A 219 -8.80 17.90 23.52
N LEU A 220 -7.70 18.64 23.50
CA LEU A 220 -6.64 18.49 24.47
C LEU A 220 -7.01 19.29 25.73
N VAL A 221 -7.27 18.57 26.80
CA VAL A 221 -7.66 19.18 28.10
C VAL A 221 -6.52 19.04 29.09
N ASP A 222 -6.28 20.08 29.89
CA ASP A 222 -5.29 20.04 30.97
C ASP A 222 -5.87 19.32 32.19
N GLN A 223 -5.20 18.31 32.66
CA GLN A 223 -5.48 17.57 33.88
C GLN A 223 -4.27 17.68 34.81
N GLN A 224 -4.29 18.68 35.68
CA GLN A 224 -3.24 18.88 36.70
C GLN A 224 -1.82 19.02 36.09
N GLY A 225 -1.70 19.76 35.00
CA GLY A 225 -0.42 19.98 34.30
C GLY A 225 -0.05 18.92 33.27
N ARG A 226 -0.92 17.94 33.04
CA ARG A 226 -0.75 16.93 31.98
C ARG A 226 -1.91 16.97 30.99
N LEU A 227 -1.61 16.96 29.72
CA LEU A 227 -2.65 16.91 28.68
C LEU A 227 -3.31 15.55 28.61
N ALA A 228 -4.62 15.55 28.37
CA ALA A 228 -5.43 14.36 28.14
C ALA A 228 -6.32 14.55 26.90
N LEU A 229 -6.64 13.43 26.21
CA LEU A 229 -7.66 13.40 25.17
C LEU A 229 -9.05 13.41 25.79
N SER A 230 -9.96 14.23 25.27
CA SER A 230 -11.38 14.13 25.55
C SER A 230 -12.00 13.06 24.66
N ILE A 231 -12.57 12.01 25.25
CA ILE A 231 -13.16 10.85 24.58
C ILE A 231 -14.59 10.69 25.10
N GLY A 232 -15.57 11.22 24.34
CA GLY A 232 -16.92 11.34 24.87
C GLY A 232 -16.96 12.21 26.12
N ASN A 233 -17.48 11.67 27.25
CA ASN A 233 -17.52 12.33 28.56
C ASN A 233 -16.33 11.96 29.47
N GLU A 234 -15.39 11.18 28.96
CA GLU A 234 -14.24 10.70 29.73
C GLU A 234 -12.94 11.30 29.15
N THR A 235 -11.86 11.13 29.89
CA THR A 235 -10.55 11.64 29.46
C THR A 235 -9.49 10.55 29.57
N MET A 236 -8.52 10.59 28.67
CA MET A 236 -7.41 9.65 28.65
C MET A 236 -6.08 10.42 28.63
N PRO A 237 -5.23 10.30 29.68
CA PRO A 237 -3.97 11.05 29.78
C PRO A 237 -3.02 10.73 28.63
N LEU A 238 -2.34 11.73 28.09
CA LEU A 238 -1.27 11.51 27.09
C LEU A 238 -0.03 10.88 27.76
N SER A 239 0.78 10.16 26.96
CA SER A 239 2.14 9.83 27.38
C SER A 239 3.00 11.10 27.47
N GLU A 240 4.07 11.07 28.25
CA GLU A 240 5.00 12.21 28.39
C GLU A 240 5.52 12.67 27.03
N THR A 241 5.95 11.71 26.20
CA THR A 241 6.47 11.99 24.86
C THR A 241 5.45 12.62 23.93
N LEU A 242 4.18 12.26 24.01
CA LEU A 242 3.12 12.84 23.21
C LEU A 242 2.72 14.21 23.73
N HIS A 243 2.66 14.38 25.06
CA HIS A 243 2.42 15.65 25.72
C HIS A 243 3.40 16.73 25.26
N ASP A 244 4.71 16.44 25.33
CA ASP A 244 5.76 17.39 24.96
C ASP A 244 5.66 17.86 23.51
N LYS A 245 5.22 16.98 22.61
CA LYS A 245 5.05 17.32 21.19
C LYS A 245 3.87 18.24 20.93
N VAL A 246 2.79 18.11 21.70
CA VAL A 246 1.52 18.79 21.40
C VAL A 246 1.14 19.89 22.38
N ILE A 247 1.97 20.19 23.37
CA ILE A 247 1.69 21.19 24.42
C ILE A 247 1.40 22.58 23.84
N GLY A 248 1.98 22.96 22.70
CA GLY A 248 1.72 24.21 22.01
C GLY A 248 0.38 24.29 21.27
N HIS A 249 -0.40 23.20 21.21
CA HIS A 249 -1.64 23.08 20.43
C HIS A 249 -2.91 22.97 21.27
N GLN A 250 -2.86 23.26 22.57
CA GLN A 250 -3.98 23.10 23.54
C GLN A 250 -5.26 23.89 23.18
N ALA A 251 -5.13 25.03 22.52
CA ALA A 251 -6.26 25.89 22.16
C ALA A 251 -6.88 25.58 20.80
N GLN A 252 -6.40 24.55 20.11
CA GLN A 252 -6.82 24.19 18.74
C GLN A 252 -7.77 23.00 18.75
N ASP A 253 -8.71 22.99 17.80
CA ASP A 253 -9.46 21.79 17.51
C ASP A 253 -8.53 20.76 16.89
N THR A 254 -8.61 19.53 17.38
CA THR A 254 -7.71 18.44 16.99
C THR A 254 -8.48 17.16 16.72
N PHE A 255 -7.82 16.22 16.06
CA PHE A 255 -8.26 14.83 15.96
C PHE A 255 -7.20 13.92 16.59
N TYR A 256 -7.64 12.90 17.34
CA TYR A 256 -6.75 11.82 17.67
C TYR A 256 -6.81 10.72 16.58
N GLY A 257 -5.71 10.00 16.40
CA GLY A 257 -5.64 8.82 15.55
C GLY A 257 -5.00 7.66 16.29
N ILE A 258 -5.69 6.53 16.37
CA ILE A 258 -5.16 5.31 16.98
C ILE A 258 -5.48 4.10 16.10
N ARG A 259 -4.49 3.26 15.81
CA ARG A 259 -4.74 2.04 15.06
C ARG A 259 -5.45 0.99 15.90
N PRO A 260 -6.32 0.16 15.30
CA PRO A 260 -7.11 -0.84 16.01
C PRO A 260 -6.30 -1.80 16.88
N GLU A 261 -5.09 -2.16 16.47
CA GLU A 261 -4.18 -3.05 17.24
C GLU A 261 -3.55 -2.39 18.49
N PHE A 262 -3.66 -1.07 18.62
CA PHE A 262 -3.18 -0.31 19.79
C PHE A 262 -4.32 0.10 20.73
N VAL A 263 -5.49 -0.51 20.55
CA VAL A 263 -6.65 -0.37 21.43
C VAL A 263 -6.79 -1.67 22.23
N SER A 264 -6.56 -1.60 23.53
CA SER A 264 -6.83 -2.70 24.45
C SER A 264 -8.28 -2.62 24.94
N VAL A 265 -8.95 -3.78 25.06
CA VAL A 265 -10.34 -3.87 25.56
C VAL A 265 -10.37 -4.82 26.76
N SER A 266 -11.21 -4.52 27.75
CA SER A 266 -11.38 -5.32 28.97
C SER A 266 -12.81 -5.23 29.49
N ASP A 267 -13.24 -6.24 30.24
CA ASP A 267 -14.51 -6.23 30.99
C ASP A 267 -14.46 -5.34 32.24
N GLU A 268 -13.26 -5.08 32.74
CA GLU A 268 -13.03 -4.27 33.94
C GLU A 268 -12.19 -3.02 33.58
N PRO A 269 -12.35 -1.92 34.35
CA PRO A 269 -11.55 -0.74 34.13
C PRO A 269 -10.05 -1.00 34.25
N PHE A 270 -9.27 -0.41 33.36
CA PHE A 270 -7.81 -0.35 33.51
C PHE A 270 -7.42 0.57 34.68
N ALA A 271 -6.31 0.31 35.32
CA ALA A 271 -5.83 1.11 36.45
C ALA A 271 -5.60 2.58 36.07
N GLU A 272 -5.16 2.85 34.83
CA GLU A 272 -4.95 4.20 34.33
C GLU A 272 -5.44 4.31 32.88
N GLY A 273 -6.00 5.50 32.53
CA GLY A 273 -6.39 5.82 31.17
C GLY A 273 -7.53 4.98 30.61
N SER A 274 -8.49 4.60 31.47
CA SER A 274 -9.62 3.76 31.09
C SER A 274 -10.80 4.63 30.66
N CYS A 275 -11.29 4.37 29.45
CA CYS A 275 -12.58 4.89 28.96
C CYS A 275 -13.56 3.74 28.76
N SER A 276 -14.86 4.05 28.70
CA SER A 276 -15.90 3.04 28.55
C SER A 276 -16.64 3.18 27.22
N GLY A 277 -17.13 2.04 26.72
CA GLY A 277 -17.95 1.94 25.51
C GLY A 277 -18.90 0.73 25.59
N GLU A 278 -19.81 0.63 24.64
CA GLU A 278 -20.68 -0.53 24.46
C GLU A 278 -20.11 -1.43 23.35
N LEU A 279 -19.89 -2.72 23.63
CA LEU A 279 -19.52 -3.69 22.61
C LEU A 279 -20.73 -4.01 21.73
N VAL A 280 -20.79 -3.45 20.53
CA VAL A 280 -21.97 -3.54 19.66
C VAL A 280 -21.87 -4.60 18.59
N ARG A 281 -20.65 -4.90 18.10
CA ARG A 281 -20.42 -5.84 17.00
C ARG A 281 -19.06 -6.47 17.11
N VAL A 282 -18.93 -7.70 16.55
CA VAL A 282 -17.68 -8.43 16.49
C VAL A 282 -17.58 -9.13 15.12
N GLU A 283 -16.43 -9.07 14.50
CA GLU A 283 -16.10 -9.81 13.28
C GLU A 283 -14.98 -10.81 13.56
N ASN A 284 -15.22 -12.08 13.24
CA ASN A 284 -14.25 -13.16 13.45
C ASN A 284 -13.36 -13.31 12.20
N MET A 285 -12.08 -13.02 12.34
CA MET A 285 -11.07 -13.17 11.29
C MET A 285 -10.26 -14.47 11.40
N GLY A 286 -10.67 -15.38 12.31
CA GLY A 286 -10.00 -16.65 12.61
C GLY A 286 -8.96 -16.51 13.72
N HIS A 287 -7.82 -15.91 13.45
CA HIS A 287 -6.74 -15.72 14.44
C HIS A 287 -6.90 -14.47 15.30
N GLU A 288 -7.81 -13.59 14.96
CA GLU A 288 -8.11 -12.34 15.64
C GLU A 288 -9.59 -11.96 15.46
N PHE A 289 -10.05 -10.99 16.25
CA PHE A 289 -11.37 -10.42 16.15
C PHE A 289 -11.27 -8.90 15.99
N PHE A 290 -12.15 -8.34 15.16
CA PHE A 290 -12.43 -6.91 15.17
C PHE A 290 -13.62 -6.67 16.08
N MET A 291 -13.39 -5.91 17.14
CA MET A 291 -14.43 -5.51 18.09
C MET A 291 -14.81 -4.06 17.82
N TYR A 292 -16.11 -3.80 17.69
CA TYR A 292 -16.64 -2.47 17.47
C TYR A 292 -17.30 -1.98 18.74
N LEU A 293 -16.77 -0.88 19.27
CA LEU A 293 -17.19 -0.26 20.50
C LEU A 293 -17.92 1.03 20.18
N LYS A 294 -19.17 1.17 20.61
CA LYS A 294 -19.90 2.43 20.55
C LYS A 294 -19.44 3.33 21.71
N VAL A 295 -18.88 4.48 21.36
CA VAL A 295 -18.40 5.49 22.29
C VAL A 295 -19.12 6.79 21.95
N SER A 296 -20.07 7.21 22.80
CA SER A 296 -20.96 8.34 22.53
C SER A 296 -21.70 8.18 21.18
N ASP A 297 -21.34 8.94 20.15
CA ASP A 297 -21.99 9.02 18.84
C ASP A 297 -21.19 8.35 17.70
N TYR A 298 -20.05 7.71 18.03
CA TYR A 298 -19.21 7.05 17.03
C TYR A 298 -18.82 5.62 17.42
N GLU A 299 -18.36 4.85 16.44
CA GLU A 299 -17.76 3.53 16.65
C GLU A 299 -16.22 3.64 16.68
N LEU A 300 -15.62 2.90 17.62
CA LEU A 300 -14.19 2.66 17.75
C LEU A 300 -13.92 1.19 17.41
N THR A 301 -12.97 0.93 16.54
CA THR A 301 -12.56 -0.44 16.19
C THR A 301 -11.34 -0.84 17.01
N ALA A 302 -11.40 -2.00 17.65
CA ALA A 302 -10.25 -2.66 18.27
C ALA A 302 -9.95 -3.97 17.56
N ARG A 303 -8.67 -4.32 17.45
CA ARG A 303 -8.18 -5.56 16.87
C ARG A 303 -7.53 -6.39 17.97
N ILE A 304 -8.19 -7.49 18.33
CA ILE A 304 -7.87 -8.27 19.53
C ILE A 304 -7.55 -9.72 19.10
N PRO A 305 -6.44 -10.33 19.60
CA PRO A 305 -6.15 -11.74 19.38
C PRO A 305 -7.28 -12.66 19.83
N SER A 306 -7.46 -13.79 19.14
CA SER A 306 -8.60 -14.70 19.38
C SER A 306 -8.68 -15.26 20.79
N ASP A 307 -7.55 -15.53 21.43
CA ASP A 307 -7.45 -16.04 22.81
C ASP A 307 -7.88 -15.00 23.85
N GLU A 308 -7.59 -13.73 23.63
CA GLU A 308 -8.02 -12.61 24.48
C GLU A 308 -9.49 -12.22 24.23
N ALA A 309 -9.94 -12.28 22.96
CA ALA A 309 -11.27 -11.84 22.56
C ALA A 309 -12.39 -12.80 22.98
N LYS A 310 -12.18 -14.12 22.83
CA LYS A 310 -13.22 -15.14 23.07
C LYS A 310 -13.88 -15.05 24.46
N PRO A 311 -13.14 -14.95 25.58
CA PRO A 311 -13.76 -14.85 26.90
C PRO A 311 -14.68 -13.63 27.07
N MET A 312 -14.38 -12.54 26.34
CA MET A 312 -15.21 -11.33 26.35
C MET A 312 -16.44 -11.51 25.46
N ILE A 313 -16.31 -12.15 24.31
CA ILE A 313 -17.39 -12.37 23.34
C ILE A 313 -18.43 -13.33 23.90
N ASP A 314 -18.03 -14.38 24.61
CA ASP A 314 -18.91 -15.38 25.23
C ASP A 314 -19.85 -14.78 26.27
N LYS A 315 -19.54 -13.59 26.81
CA LYS A 315 -20.41 -12.83 27.71
C LYS A 315 -21.52 -12.02 27.00
N GLY A 316 -21.56 -12.07 25.66
CA GLY A 316 -22.55 -11.42 24.82
C GLY A 316 -22.19 -10.01 24.39
N LEU A 317 -22.99 -9.51 23.44
CA LEU A 317 -22.93 -8.13 22.90
C LEU A 317 -23.83 -7.17 23.70
N HIS A 318 -23.82 -5.91 23.30
CA HIS A 318 -24.63 -4.81 23.88
C HIS A 318 -24.39 -4.64 25.39
N ARG A 319 -23.15 -4.71 25.81
CA ARG A 319 -22.73 -4.53 27.19
C ARG A 319 -21.60 -3.54 27.30
N LYS A 320 -21.47 -2.97 28.48
CA LYS A 320 -20.37 -2.05 28.82
C LYS A 320 -19.05 -2.83 28.83
N VAL A 321 -18.06 -2.28 28.17
CA VAL A 321 -16.66 -2.69 28.20
C VAL A 321 -15.79 -1.47 28.42
N TYR A 322 -14.54 -1.69 28.79
CA TYR A 322 -13.57 -0.65 29.00
C TYR A 322 -12.47 -0.78 27.97
N PHE A 323 -11.91 0.35 27.54
CA PHE A 323 -10.80 0.38 26.59
C PHE A 323 -9.77 1.43 26.99
N LYS A 324 -8.54 1.21 26.53
CA LYS A 324 -7.45 2.18 26.59
C LYS A 324 -6.62 2.16 25.33
N PHE A 325 -5.92 3.25 25.05
CA PHE A 325 -4.99 3.39 23.95
C PHE A 325 -3.54 3.21 24.42
N ASP A 326 -2.71 2.59 23.58
CA ASP A 326 -1.26 2.78 23.70
C ASP A 326 -0.93 4.21 23.23
N MET A 327 -0.79 5.12 24.20
CA MET A 327 -0.58 6.56 23.93
C MET A 327 0.76 6.84 23.23
N ASN A 328 1.73 5.92 23.26
CA ASN A 328 2.97 6.07 22.50
C ASN A 328 2.78 5.80 21.00
N LYS A 329 1.64 5.24 20.63
CA LYS A 329 1.22 4.95 19.24
C LYS A 329 0.07 5.83 18.77
N CYS A 330 -0.41 6.71 19.62
CA CYS A 330 -1.45 7.67 19.29
C CYS A 330 -0.87 8.84 18.49
N HIS A 331 -1.63 9.31 17.52
CA HIS A 331 -1.33 10.50 16.72
C HIS A 331 -2.32 11.62 17.01
N ILE A 332 -1.84 12.85 16.91
CA ILE A 332 -2.67 14.04 17.00
C ILE A 332 -2.55 14.81 15.69
N PHE A 333 -3.71 15.16 15.13
CA PHE A 333 -3.80 15.92 13.89
C PHE A 333 -4.46 17.27 14.16
N ASP A 334 -3.95 18.31 13.53
CA ASP A 334 -4.57 19.63 13.51
C ASP A 334 -5.85 19.60 12.65
N ALA A 335 -6.96 20.12 13.16
CA ALA A 335 -8.25 20.01 12.49
C ALA A 335 -8.36 20.85 11.21
N LYS A 336 -7.57 21.93 11.07
CA LYS A 336 -7.64 22.83 9.90
C LYS A 336 -6.76 22.36 8.77
N THR A 337 -5.55 21.90 9.09
CA THR A 337 -4.55 21.51 8.09
C THR A 337 -4.55 20.02 7.82
N GLU A 338 -5.22 19.22 8.67
CA GLU A 338 -5.17 17.75 8.70
C GLU A 338 -3.75 17.18 8.89
N LEU A 339 -2.76 18.00 9.20
CA LEU A 339 -1.39 17.58 9.40
C LEU A 339 -1.20 16.92 10.77
N ASN A 340 -0.32 15.93 10.81
CA ASN A 340 0.08 15.28 12.04
C ASN A 340 1.05 16.17 12.82
N ILE A 341 0.63 16.64 13.99
CA ILE A 341 1.39 17.52 14.88
C ILE A 341 2.14 16.75 15.97
N SER A 342 2.08 15.42 15.95
CA SER A 342 2.70 14.54 16.95
C SER A 342 3.93 13.77 16.45
N ILE A 343 4.44 14.04 15.22
CA ILE A 343 5.61 13.37 14.63
C ILE A 343 6.87 14.24 14.64
#